data_a5d4346970fba5d478fe2a045724d4a8
#
_entry.id   a5d4346970fba5d478fe2a045724d4a8
#
_cell.length_a   1.000
_cell.length_b   1.000
_cell.length_c   1.000
_cell.angle_alpha   90.00
_cell.angle_beta   90.00
_cell.angle_gamma   90.00
#
_symmetry.space_group_name_H-M   'P 1'
#
loop_
_entity.id
_entity.type
_entity.pdbx_description
1 polymer ?
#
loop_
_entity_poly.entity_id
_entity_poly.type
_entity_poly.pdbx_seq_one_letter_code
_entity_poly.pdbx_strand_id
1 'polypeptide(L)'
;MQTKIFFTDKTLILTDTPTDAEGAIRIPSSELSRANVLKIFENAKTIEVCDLAIEAVADRFFAEFKYVEAAGGVVCNEHGESLMIYRNNRWDLPKGHVDCGESDEECAVREIAEETGVEGAKIVRFLCNTLHAYGVYGVWQ
;
A
#
# COMPACT_ATOMS: atom_id res chain seq x y z
N MET A 1 2.97 17.41 4.24
CA MET A 1 2.93 15.92 4.20
C MET A 1 2.09 15.45 3.02
N GLN A 2 2.48 14.36 2.36
CA GLN A 2 1.63 13.72 1.34
C GLN A 2 1.69 12.21 1.53
N THR A 3 0.53 11.57 1.64
CA THR A 3 0.39 10.12 1.76
C THR A 3 -0.55 9.59 0.70
N LYS A 4 -0.15 8.52 0.01
CA LYS A 4 -0.98 7.82 -0.97
C LYS A 4 -1.38 6.45 -0.43
N ILE A 5 -2.68 6.15 -0.49
CA ILE A 5 -3.23 4.85 -0.10
C ILE A 5 -3.84 4.24 -1.36
N PHE A 6 -3.41 3.02 -1.67
CA PHE A 6 -3.84 2.31 -2.87
C PHE A 6 -4.98 1.34 -2.56
N PHE A 7 -6.08 1.48 -3.28
CA PHE A 7 -7.24 0.60 -3.27
C PHE A 7 -7.29 -0.15 -4.60
N THR A 8 -6.48 -1.16 -4.75
CA THR A 8 -6.27 -1.91 -6.00
C THR A 8 -5.72 -1.01 -7.11
N ASP A 9 -6.58 -0.51 -8.02
CA ASP A 9 -6.26 0.37 -9.14
C ASP A 9 -6.68 1.84 -8.91
N LYS A 10 -7.04 2.17 -7.69
CA LYS A 10 -7.53 3.50 -7.27
C LYS A 10 -6.65 4.08 -6.17
N THR A 11 -6.60 5.38 -6.07
CA THR A 11 -5.69 6.07 -5.15
C THR A 11 -6.42 7.13 -4.32
N LEU A 12 -6.27 7.05 -3.00
CA LEU A 12 -6.61 8.13 -2.09
C LEU A 12 -5.33 8.91 -1.74
N ILE A 13 -5.35 10.22 -1.93
CA ILE A 13 -4.26 11.14 -1.60
C ILE A 13 -4.70 11.95 -0.38
N LEU A 14 -3.94 11.86 0.70
CA LEU A 14 -4.05 12.71 1.88
C LEU A 14 -2.88 13.69 1.89
N THR A 15 -3.15 14.99 1.94
CA THR A 15 -2.10 16.00 1.80
C THR A 15 -2.42 17.28 2.57
N ASP A 16 -1.38 18.00 3.02
CA ASP A 16 -1.50 19.32 3.62
C ASP A 16 -1.45 20.45 2.57
N THR A 17 -1.08 20.12 1.35
CA THR A 17 -0.97 21.08 0.23
C THR A 17 -1.64 20.47 -1.01
N PRO A 18 -2.52 21.21 -1.71
CA PRO A 18 -3.16 20.70 -2.93
C PRO A 18 -2.16 20.16 -3.93
N THR A 19 -2.50 19.06 -4.59
CA THR A 19 -1.67 18.45 -5.63
C THR A 19 -2.21 18.75 -7.03
N ASP A 20 -1.37 18.53 -8.05
CA ASP A 20 -1.76 18.61 -9.47
C ASP A 20 -2.32 17.27 -9.98
N ALA A 21 -2.92 16.45 -9.10
CA ALA A 21 -3.50 15.17 -9.48
C ALA A 21 -4.66 15.39 -10.46
N GLU A 22 -4.39 15.19 -11.74
CA GLU A 22 -5.38 15.38 -12.81
C GLU A 22 -6.53 14.39 -12.65
N GLY A 23 -7.77 14.89 -12.75
CA GLY A 23 -8.99 14.09 -12.63
C GLY A 23 -9.30 13.62 -11.20
N ALA A 24 -8.57 14.06 -10.18
CA ALA A 24 -8.87 13.74 -8.79
C ALA A 24 -10.17 14.41 -8.33
N ILE A 25 -11.03 13.64 -7.68
CA ILE A 25 -12.18 14.19 -6.94
C ILE A 25 -11.69 14.72 -5.61
N ARG A 26 -11.88 16.01 -5.36
CA ARG A 26 -11.51 16.64 -4.09
C ARG A 26 -12.69 16.65 -3.14
N ILE A 27 -12.51 16.10 -1.95
CA ILE A 27 -13.51 16.08 -0.89
C ILE A 27 -12.95 16.76 0.38
N PRO A 28 -13.80 17.38 1.19
CA PRO A 28 -13.38 17.94 2.47
C PRO A 28 -13.02 16.82 3.46
N SER A 29 -12.12 17.09 4.39
CA SER A 29 -11.68 16.14 5.42
C SER A 29 -12.82 15.65 6.34
N SER A 30 -13.89 16.45 6.48
CA SER A 30 -15.10 16.06 7.22
C SER A 30 -15.89 14.94 6.55
N GLU A 31 -15.72 14.74 5.25
CA GLU A 31 -16.37 13.67 4.48
C GLU A 31 -15.48 12.43 4.32
N LEU A 32 -14.26 12.45 4.83
CA LEU A 32 -13.36 11.32 4.75
C LEU A 32 -13.80 10.21 5.71
N SER A 33 -14.26 9.12 5.13
CA SER A 33 -14.54 7.85 5.80
C SER A 33 -14.35 6.73 4.78
N ARG A 34 -14.07 5.52 5.26
CA ARG A 34 -13.94 4.35 4.39
C ARG A 34 -15.18 4.16 3.51
N ALA A 35 -16.37 4.26 4.10
CA ALA A 35 -17.63 4.08 3.37
C ALA A 35 -17.78 5.09 2.23
N ASN A 36 -17.49 6.37 2.49
CA ASN A 36 -17.61 7.42 1.47
C ASN A 36 -16.54 7.27 0.39
N VAL A 37 -15.30 6.96 0.76
CA VAL A 37 -14.20 6.69 -0.19
C VAL A 37 -14.57 5.55 -1.14
N LEU A 38 -15.07 4.43 -0.62
CA LEU A 38 -15.48 3.29 -1.45
C LEU A 38 -16.62 3.65 -2.40
N LYS A 39 -17.61 4.42 -1.94
CA LYS A 39 -18.72 4.91 -2.75
C LYS A 39 -18.24 5.81 -3.90
N ILE A 40 -17.34 6.75 -3.62
CA ILE A 40 -16.78 7.64 -4.66
C ILE A 40 -15.96 6.83 -5.66
N PHE A 41 -15.22 5.84 -5.20
CA PHE A 41 -14.43 4.96 -6.05
C PHE A 41 -15.24 4.08 -7.00
N GLU A 42 -16.56 3.99 -6.86
CA GLU A 42 -17.39 3.35 -7.88
C GLU A 42 -17.29 4.07 -9.23
N ASN A 43 -17.07 5.40 -9.22
CA ASN A 43 -17.04 6.25 -10.42
C ASN A 43 -15.76 7.08 -10.57
N ALA A 44 -14.79 6.94 -9.67
CA ALA A 44 -13.54 7.70 -9.68
C ALA A 44 -12.32 6.78 -9.53
N LYS A 45 -11.17 7.26 -10.02
CA LYS A 45 -9.88 6.59 -9.87
C LYS A 45 -9.02 7.21 -8.79
N THR A 46 -9.18 8.51 -8.55
CA THR A 46 -8.37 9.26 -7.60
C THR A 46 -9.24 10.17 -6.75
N ILE A 47 -9.02 10.14 -5.45
CA ILE A 47 -9.61 11.07 -4.48
C ILE A 47 -8.47 11.83 -3.82
N GLU A 48 -8.64 13.14 -3.64
CA GLU A 48 -7.72 13.97 -2.87
C GLU A 48 -8.45 14.61 -1.70
N VAL A 49 -7.85 14.51 -0.52
CA VAL A 49 -8.24 15.23 0.69
C VAL A 49 -7.09 16.13 1.08
N CYS A 50 -7.34 17.44 1.07
CA CYS A 50 -6.36 18.43 1.49
C CYS A 50 -6.82 19.12 2.78
N ASP A 51 -6.00 19.03 3.84
CA ASP A 51 -6.28 19.64 5.13
C ASP A 51 -4.96 19.99 5.83
N LEU A 52 -4.86 21.15 6.46
CA LEU A 52 -3.66 21.54 7.22
C LEU A 52 -3.39 20.61 8.42
N ALA A 53 -4.43 19.99 8.97
CA ALA A 53 -4.33 19.01 10.04
C ALA A 53 -4.35 17.56 9.51
N ILE A 54 -3.79 17.31 8.31
CA ILE A 54 -3.94 16.04 7.60
C ILE A 54 -3.45 14.82 8.39
N GLU A 55 -2.49 14.97 9.31
CA GLU A 55 -2.02 13.88 10.16
C GLU A 55 -3.14 13.38 11.08
N ALA A 56 -3.82 14.28 11.79
CA ALA A 56 -4.95 13.91 12.65
C ALA A 56 -6.16 13.38 11.85
N VAL A 57 -6.32 13.85 10.62
CA VAL A 57 -7.35 13.36 9.68
C VAL A 57 -7.02 11.94 9.23
N ALA A 58 -5.75 11.68 8.90
CA ALA A 58 -5.25 10.36 8.51
C ALA A 58 -5.39 9.34 9.65
N ASP A 59 -5.01 9.70 10.88
CA ASP A 59 -5.13 8.83 12.06
C ASP A 59 -6.57 8.35 12.28
N ARG A 60 -7.54 9.26 12.15
CA ARG A 60 -8.97 8.90 12.26
C ARG A 60 -9.42 7.97 11.14
N PHE A 61 -8.93 8.19 9.92
CA PHE A 61 -9.26 7.34 8.80
C PHE A 61 -8.63 5.95 8.94
N PHE A 62 -7.37 5.86 9.34
CA PHE A 62 -6.69 4.58 9.56
C PHE A 62 -7.31 3.75 10.68
N ALA A 63 -7.92 4.38 11.68
CA ALA A 63 -8.65 3.67 12.74
C ALA A 63 -9.85 2.84 12.22
N GLU A 64 -10.31 3.06 11.00
CA GLU A 64 -11.35 2.25 10.35
C GLU A 64 -10.83 0.94 9.73
N PHE A 65 -9.52 0.69 9.80
CA PHE A 65 -8.85 -0.47 9.20
C PHE A 65 -8.11 -1.28 10.25
N LYS A 66 -8.03 -2.59 10.00
CA LYS A 66 -7.09 -3.42 10.74
C LYS A 66 -5.70 -3.22 10.14
N TYR A 67 -4.76 -2.69 10.92
CA TYR A 67 -3.38 -2.57 10.46
C TYR A 67 -2.72 -3.95 10.32
N VAL A 68 -2.07 -4.15 9.18
CA VAL A 68 -1.32 -5.37 8.86
C VAL A 68 -0.02 -4.94 8.21
N GLU A 69 1.09 -5.44 8.71
CA GLU A 69 2.42 -5.19 8.20
C GLU A 69 2.87 -6.33 7.27
N ALA A 70 3.48 -5.96 6.16
CA ALA A 70 4.01 -6.91 5.20
C ALA A 70 5.32 -6.38 4.63
N ALA A 71 6.23 -7.28 4.32
CA ALA A 71 7.50 -6.94 3.69
C ALA A 71 7.77 -7.85 2.49
N GLY A 72 8.57 -7.35 1.56
CA GLY A 72 8.95 -8.06 0.36
C GLY A 72 9.96 -7.27 -0.44
N GLY A 73 10.24 -7.67 -1.67
CA GLY A 73 11.29 -6.99 -2.41
C GLY A 73 11.20 -7.08 -3.93
N VAL A 74 11.88 -6.12 -4.57
CA VAL A 74 12.24 -6.22 -5.97
C VAL A 74 13.52 -7.04 -6.05
N VAL A 75 13.39 -8.30 -6.41
CA VAL A 75 14.51 -9.23 -6.53
C VAL A 75 15.13 -9.10 -7.91
N CYS A 76 16.42 -8.81 -7.98
CA CYS A 76 17.15 -8.72 -9.25
C CYS A 76 18.30 -9.71 -9.29
N ASN A 77 18.54 -10.29 -10.47
CA ASN A 77 19.72 -11.09 -10.72
C ASN A 77 20.93 -10.23 -11.17
N GLU A 78 22.07 -10.87 -11.42
CA GLU A 78 23.30 -10.22 -11.89
C GLU A 78 23.18 -9.57 -13.28
N HIS A 79 22.13 -9.94 -14.05
CA HIS A 79 21.85 -9.37 -15.36
C HIS A 79 20.87 -8.18 -15.29
N GLY A 80 20.40 -7.81 -14.09
CA GLY A 80 19.43 -6.72 -13.88
C GLY A 80 17.99 -7.11 -14.21
N GLU A 81 17.70 -8.39 -14.37
CA GLU A 81 16.35 -8.90 -14.57
C GLU A 81 15.61 -8.98 -13.23
N SER A 82 14.35 -8.53 -13.21
CA SER A 82 13.53 -8.53 -12.00
C SER A 82 12.65 -9.79 -11.94
N LEU A 83 12.62 -10.42 -10.78
CA LEU A 83 11.74 -11.53 -10.49
C LEU A 83 10.35 -11.02 -10.11
N MET A 84 9.32 -11.57 -10.72
CA MET A 84 7.93 -11.32 -10.37
C MET A 84 7.19 -12.64 -10.22
N ILE A 85 6.19 -12.64 -9.34
CA ILE A 85 5.25 -13.76 -9.19
C ILE A 85 3.95 -13.46 -9.94
N TYR A 86 3.30 -14.50 -10.47
CA TYR A 86 1.97 -14.37 -11.08
C TYR A 86 0.95 -15.10 -10.25
N ARG A 87 0.06 -14.35 -9.58
CA ARG A 87 -1.02 -14.93 -8.76
C ARG A 87 -2.30 -14.11 -8.89
N ASN A 88 -3.44 -14.74 -8.74
CA ASN A 88 -4.76 -14.08 -8.82
C ASN A 88 -4.94 -13.25 -10.11
N ASN A 89 -4.43 -13.75 -11.25
CA ASN A 89 -4.43 -13.08 -12.56
C ASN A 89 -3.69 -11.73 -12.60
N ARG A 90 -2.66 -11.56 -11.75
CA ARG A 90 -1.84 -10.34 -11.69
C ARG A 90 -0.38 -10.68 -11.47
N TRP A 91 0.48 -9.87 -12.07
CA TRP A 91 1.88 -9.83 -11.71
C TRP A 91 2.06 -9.07 -10.40
N ASP A 92 2.87 -9.61 -9.51
CA ASP A 92 3.13 -9.06 -8.19
C ASP A 92 4.59 -9.27 -7.80
N LEU A 93 5.05 -8.52 -6.80
CA LEU A 93 6.34 -8.77 -6.16
C LEU A 93 6.17 -9.80 -5.05
N PRO A 94 7.17 -10.67 -4.80
CA PRO A 94 7.15 -11.58 -3.67
C PRO A 94 7.12 -10.79 -2.36
N LYS A 95 6.14 -11.09 -1.50
CA LYS A 95 5.91 -10.43 -0.21
C LYS A 95 4.90 -11.19 0.64
N GLY A 96 5.00 -11.01 1.93
CA GLY A 96 3.98 -11.51 2.84
C GLY A 96 4.01 -10.82 4.20
N HIS A 97 3.21 -11.31 5.11
CA HIS A 97 3.02 -10.69 6.42
C HIS A 97 4.27 -10.84 7.30
N VAL A 98 4.57 -9.80 8.05
CA VAL A 98 5.65 -9.83 9.05
C VAL A 98 5.19 -10.66 10.24
N ASP A 99 5.97 -11.67 10.60
CA ASP A 99 5.71 -12.53 11.74
C ASP A 99 6.10 -11.86 13.07
N CYS A 100 5.54 -12.35 14.17
CA CYS A 100 5.84 -11.79 15.50
C CYS A 100 7.34 -11.91 15.83
N GLY A 101 7.98 -10.76 16.03
CA GLY A 101 9.41 -10.68 16.37
C GLY A 101 10.37 -10.73 15.18
N GLU A 102 9.84 -10.77 13.96
CA GLU A 102 10.60 -10.70 12.71
C GLU A 102 10.81 -9.25 12.29
N SER A 103 11.97 -8.90 11.77
CA SER A 103 12.20 -7.60 11.12
C SER A 103 11.68 -7.61 9.67
N ASP A 104 11.45 -6.43 9.09
CA ASP A 104 11.02 -6.30 7.70
C ASP A 104 12.00 -6.95 6.72
N GLU A 105 13.31 -6.83 6.97
CA GLU A 105 14.33 -7.45 6.14
C GLU A 105 14.30 -8.98 6.24
N GLU A 106 14.13 -9.54 7.44
CA GLU A 106 14.01 -10.99 7.63
C GLU A 106 12.76 -11.52 6.95
N CYS A 107 11.61 -10.84 7.13
CA CYS A 107 10.36 -11.15 6.45
C CYS A 107 10.53 -11.12 4.92
N ALA A 108 11.12 -10.07 4.37
CA ALA A 108 11.31 -9.95 2.93
C ALA A 108 12.15 -11.11 2.37
N VAL A 109 13.22 -11.51 3.03
CA VAL A 109 14.06 -12.62 2.60
C VAL A 109 13.33 -13.96 2.71
N ARG A 110 12.58 -14.19 3.79
CA ARG A 110 11.78 -15.40 3.99
C ARG A 110 10.69 -15.53 2.93
N GLU A 111 9.90 -14.49 2.72
CA GLU A 111 8.80 -14.50 1.76
C GLU A 111 9.29 -14.68 0.30
N ILE A 112 10.44 -14.09 -0.04
CA ILE A 112 11.08 -14.32 -1.34
C ILE A 112 11.40 -15.80 -1.51
N ALA A 113 12.01 -16.45 -0.51
CA ALA A 113 12.33 -17.86 -0.58
C ALA A 113 11.07 -18.74 -0.65
N GLU A 114 10.05 -18.46 0.16
CA GLU A 114 8.80 -19.24 0.20
C GLU A 114 7.98 -19.11 -1.09
N GLU A 115 7.83 -17.90 -1.63
CA GLU A 115 7.00 -17.66 -2.82
C GLU A 115 7.69 -17.97 -4.15
N THR A 116 9.03 -17.99 -4.18
CA THR A 116 9.78 -18.09 -5.44
C THR A 116 10.81 -19.24 -5.49
N GLY A 117 11.17 -19.81 -4.33
CA GLY A 117 12.25 -20.78 -4.21
C GLY A 117 13.66 -20.20 -4.33
N VAL A 118 13.80 -18.87 -4.41
CA VAL A 118 15.11 -18.21 -4.45
C VAL A 118 15.71 -18.16 -3.05
N GLU A 119 16.77 -18.92 -2.83
CA GLU A 119 17.53 -18.93 -1.58
C GLU A 119 18.71 -17.94 -1.64
N GLY A 120 19.08 -17.39 -0.47
CA GLY A 120 20.26 -16.55 -0.32
C GLY A 120 20.12 -15.14 -0.89
N ALA A 121 18.87 -14.66 -1.07
CA ALA A 121 18.62 -13.26 -1.40
C ALA A 121 19.26 -12.34 -0.34
N LYS A 122 19.87 -11.24 -0.79
CA LYS A 122 20.53 -10.25 0.07
C LYS A 122 19.86 -8.91 -0.08
N ILE A 123 19.57 -8.26 1.04
CA ILE A 123 19.07 -6.89 1.04
C ILE A 123 20.18 -5.95 0.56
N VAL A 124 19.90 -5.20 -0.48
CA VAL A 124 20.83 -4.19 -1.04
C VAL A 124 20.50 -2.81 -0.47
N ARG A 125 19.22 -2.45 -0.44
CA ARG A 125 18.76 -1.17 0.10
C ARG A 125 17.26 -1.18 0.34
N PHE A 126 16.79 -0.32 1.23
CA PHE A 126 15.39 0.04 1.35
C PHE A 126 14.94 0.82 0.09
N LEU A 127 13.72 0.59 -0.35
CA LEU A 127 13.12 1.30 -1.48
C LEU A 127 12.09 2.32 -1.03
N CYS A 128 10.98 1.87 -0.47
CA CYS A 128 9.89 2.71 0.00
C CYS A 128 8.90 1.92 0.86
N ASN A 129 8.10 2.63 1.64
CA ASN A 129 6.86 2.10 2.19
C ASN A 129 5.68 2.43 1.28
N THR A 130 4.72 1.53 1.19
CA THR A 130 3.47 1.71 0.48
C THR A 130 2.30 1.36 1.38
N LEU A 131 1.19 2.06 1.23
CA LEU A 131 -0.05 1.79 1.97
C LEU A 131 -1.09 1.25 1.00
N HIS A 132 -1.63 0.09 1.33
CA HIS A 132 -2.67 -0.58 0.56
C HIS A 132 -3.88 -0.86 1.44
N ALA A 133 -5.08 -0.56 0.93
CA ALA A 133 -6.32 -0.89 1.61
C ALA A 133 -7.09 -1.93 0.78
N TYR A 134 -7.47 -3.03 1.41
CA TYR A 134 -8.23 -4.11 0.79
C TYR A 134 -9.11 -4.84 1.80
N GLY A 135 -10.19 -5.43 1.31
CA GLY A 135 -11.10 -6.21 2.14
C GLY A 135 -10.81 -7.71 2.08
N VAL A 136 -10.70 -8.35 3.23
CA VAL A 136 -10.55 -9.80 3.37
C VAL A 136 -11.61 -10.31 4.34
N TYR A 137 -12.48 -11.21 3.87
CA TYR A 137 -13.57 -11.80 4.67
C TYR A 137 -14.41 -10.77 5.45
N GLY A 138 -14.69 -9.62 4.83
CA GLY A 138 -15.49 -8.55 5.44
C GLY A 138 -14.73 -7.61 6.39
N VAL A 139 -13.44 -7.84 6.61
CA VAL A 139 -12.56 -6.96 7.38
C VAL A 139 -11.69 -6.14 6.42
N TRP A 140 -11.67 -4.83 6.58
CA TRP A 140 -10.78 -3.95 5.84
C TRP A 140 -9.42 -3.84 6.55
N GLN A 141 -8.39 -4.07 5.76
CA GLN A 141 -6.98 -3.97 6.17
C GLN A 141 -6.31 -2.84 5.42
#